data_9a5c3dae1a360e86d9f0d3b774f0b450
#
_entry.id   9a5c3dae1a360e86d9f0d3b774f0b450
#
_cell.length_a   1.000
_cell.length_b   1.000
_cell.length_c   1.000
_cell.angle_alpha   90.00
_cell.angle_beta   90.00
_cell.angle_gamma   90.00
#
_symmetry.space_group_name_H-M   'P 1'
#
loop_
_entity.id
_entity.type
_entity.pdbx_description
1 polymer ?
#
loop_
_entity_poly.entity_id
_entity_poly.type
_entity_poly.pdbx_seq_one_letter_code
_entity_poly.pdbx_strand_id
1 'polypeptide(L)'
;MLAACGSDAQQPTGDSVDGAGVVGAIALAKVPVGGGAIIAETETVITQPAAGEYFGFSSICTHQGCPISKVTAEHIICPCHSSHYDTRTGEPVSGPANQALTPRTITVTETEVEYS
;
A
#
# COMPACT_ATOMS: atom_id res chain seq x y z
N MET A 1 -34.26 17.12 10.07
CA MET A 1 -33.83 16.99 10.20
C MET A 1 -33.17 16.75 10.08
N LEU A 2 -32.91 16.49 9.75
CA LEU A 2 -32.19 16.19 9.76
C LEU A 2 -31.47 15.91 9.50
N ALA A 3 -31.27 15.82 9.16
CA ALA A 3 -30.47 15.56 9.00
C ALA A 3 -29.83 15.29 8.94
N ALA A 4 -29.77 15.16 8.69
CA ALA A 4 -29.01 14.92 8.69
C ALA A 4 -28.36 14.65 8.58
N CYS A 5 -28.41 14.54 8.37
CA CYS A 5 -27.66 14.29 8.37
C CYS A 5 -26.97 14.05 8.23
N GLY A 6 -27.04 13.93 7.89
CA GLY A 6 -26.19 13.58 7.92
C GLY A 6 -25.47 13.43 7.60
N SER A 7 -25.58 13.46 7.46
CA SER A 7 -24.75 13.33 7.39
C SER A 7 -23.96 13.23 7.33
N ASP A 8 -23.97 13.10 7.17
CA ASP A 8 -23.16 12.97 7.29
C ASP A 8 -22.40 12.70 7.23
N ALA A 9 -22.60 12.71 7.03
CA ALA A 9 -21.87 12.36 7.18
C ALA A 9 -21.21 12.18 7.02
N GLN A 10 -21.28 12.19 6.88
CA GLN A 10 -20.58 12.05 7.02
C GLN A 10 -19.82 11.95 7.13
N GLN A 11 -19.94 12.05 6.93
CA GLN A 11 -19.18 11.96 7.21
C GLN A 11 -18.50 11.86 7.48
N PRO A 12 -18.52 12.01 7.37
CA PRO A 12 -17.73 11.99 7.72
C PRO A 12 -17.11 12.07 7.86
N THR A 13 -17.08 12.11 7.79
CA THR A 13 -16.31 12.22 8.10
C THR A 13 -15.63 12.22 8.28
N GLY A 14 -15.52 12.20 8.13
CA GLY A 14 -14.64 12.06 8.41
C GLY A 14 -14.05 12.04 8.31
N ASP A 15 -14.14 12.11 8.34
CA ASP A 15 -13.39 12.07 8.37
C ASP A 15 -12.67 11.93 8.39
N SER A 16 -12.66 11.88 8.23
CA SER A 16 -11.83 11.70 8.28
C SER A 16 -11.24 11.63 8.40
N VAL A 17 -11.29 11.50 8.39
CA VAL A 17 -10.64 11.42 8.47
C VAL A 17 -10.19 11.44 8.48
N ASP A 18 -9.98 11.36 8.61
CA ASP A 18 -9.58 11.41 8.50
C ASP A 18 -9.30 11.42 8.00
N GLY A 19 -9.24 11.40 8.08
CA GLY A 19 -9.12 11.38 7.43
C GLY A 19 -9.01 11.05 6.64
N ALA A 20 -8.48 10.97 6.84
CA ALA A 20 -8.08 10.59 5.52
C ALA A 20 -8.89 9.42 5.05
N GLY A 21 -9.60 9.61 4.02
CA GLY A 21 -10.44 8.56 3.48
C GLY A 21 -9.62 7.48 2.77
N VAL A 22 -10.31 6.42 2.42
CA VAL A 22 -9.75 5.34 1.61
C VAL A 22 -9.44 5.89 0.23
N VAL A 23 -8.22 5.66 -0.25
CA VAL A 23 -7.78 6.04 -1.59
C VAL A 23 -8.16 4.95 -2.59
N GLY A 24 -8.09 3.70 -2.17
CA GLY A 24 -8.47 2.58 -3.02
C GLY A 24 -8.58 1.30 -2.25
N ALA A 25 -8.95 0.25 -2.96
CA ALA A 25 -9.07 -1.09 -2.40
C ALA A 25 -8.71 -2.12 -3.46
N ILE A 26 -8.21 -3.26 -3.01
CA ILE A 26 -7.90 -4.36 -3.90
C ILE A 26 -8.41 -5.66 -3.27
N ALA A 27 -8.99 -6.52 -4.11
CA ALA A 27 -9.49 -7.81 -3.64
C ALA A 27 -8.35 -8.65 -3.08
N LEU A 28 -8.60 -9.35 -1.96
CA LEU A 28 -7.59 -10.23 -1.35
C LEU A 28 -7.07 -11.25 -2.36
N ALA A 29 -7.95 -11.76 -3.22
CA ALA A 29 -7.57 -12.77 -4.21
C ALA A 29 -6.55 -12.25 -5.22
N LYS A 30 -6.37 -10.95 -5.34
CA LYS A 30 -5.42 -10.36 -6.28
C LYS A 30 -4.07 -10.03 -5.64
N VAL A 31 -3.91 -10.35 -4.35
CA VAL A 31 -2.65 -10.15 -3.64
C VAL A 31 -2.12 -11.54 -3.29
N PRO A 32 -1.22 -12.11 -4.11
CA PRO A 32 -0.78 -13.48 -3.89
C PRO A 32 0.08 -13.61 -2.65
N VAL A 33 -0.02 -14.78 -1.99
CA VAL A 33 0.88 -15.12 -0.89
C VAL A 33 2.29 -15.28 -1.45
N GLY A 34 3.26 -14.72 -0.76
CA GLY A 34 4.64 -14.74 -1.23
C GLY A 34 4.88 -13.76 -2.36
N GLY A 35 4.08 -12.71 -2.43
CA GLY A 35 4.21 -11.69 -3.45
C GLY A 35 3.44 -10.45 -3.05
N GLY A 36 2.80 -9.85 -4.04
CA GLY A 36 2.02 -8.64 -3.79
C GLY A 36 1.37 -8.16 -5.07
N ALA A 37 0.72 -7.02 -4.97
CA ALA A 37 0.08 -6.38 -6.11
C ALA A 37 0.54 -4.93 -6.21
N ILE A 38 0.74 -4.46 -7.43
CA ILE A 38 1.15 -3.10 -7.71
C ILE A 38 -0.04 -2.41 -8.36
N ILE A 39 -0.51 -1.32 -7.75
CA ILE A 39 -1.67 -0.58 -8.24
C ILE A 39 -1.15 0.77 -8.72
N ALA A 40 -0.87 0.84 -10.03
CA ALA A 40 -0.18 1.98 -10.62
C ALA A 40 -1.00 3.28 -10.49
N GLU A 41 -2.33 3.19 -10.62
CA GLU A 41 -3.19 4.36 -10.61
C GLU A 41 -3.09 5.14 -9.31
N THR A 42 -2.83 4.47 -8.20
CA THR A 42 -2.73 5.10 -6.89
C THR A 42 -1.32 5.05 -6.33
N GLU A 43 -0.35 4.59 -7.15
CA GLU A 43 1.06 4.50 -6.75
C GLU A 43 1.21 3.74 -5.44
N THR A 44 0.57 2.57 -5.37
CA THR A 44 0.52 1.75 -4.17
C THR A 44 0.99 0.34 -4.47
N VAL A 45 1.72 -0.24 -3.53
CA VAL A 45 2.05 -1.67 -3.56
C VAL A 45 1.52 -2.29 -2.27
N ILE A 46 0.82 -3.41 -2.41
CA ILE A 46 0.33 -4.19 -1.28
C ILE A 46 1.07 -5.51 -1.31
N THR A 47 1.72 -5.86 -0.20
CA THR A 47 2.50 -7.10 -0.10
C THR A 47 1.79 -8.11 0.77
N GLN A 48 1.99 -9.39 0.48
CA GLN A 48 1.54 -10.49 1.34
C GLN A 48 2.69 -11.49 1.45
N PRO A 49 3.74 -11.19 2.27
CA PRO A 49 4.89 -12.08 2.38
C PRO A 49 4.55 -13.43 2.97
N ALA A 50 3.54 -13.50 3.81
CA ALA A 50 3.02 -14.75 4.36
C ALA A 50 1.51 -14.67 4.38
N ALA A 51 0.85 -15.82 4.39
CA ALA A 51 -0.61 -15.88 4.32
C ALA A 51 -1.25 -15.04 5.42
N GLY A 52 -2.11 -14.11 5.02
CA GLY A 52 -2.84 -13.24 5.94
C GLY A 52 -2.07 -12.05 6.44
N GLU A 53 -0.81 -11.87 6.05
CA GLU A 53 0.02 -10.73 6.46
C GLU A 53 0.11 -9.74 5.31
N TYR A 54 -0.55 -8.62 5.46
CA TYR A 54 -0.61 -7.59 4.42
C TYR A 54 0.09 -6.32 4.87
N PHE A 55 0.82 -5.70 3.96
CA PHE A 55 1.48 -4.42 4.21
C PHE A 55 1.30 -3.54 2.97
N GLY A 56 1.26 -2.23 3.16
CA GLY A 56 1.06 -1.29 2.07
C GLY A 56 2.11 -0.19 2.07
N PHE A 57 2.56 0.17 0.88
CA PHE A 57 3.59 1.20 0.70
C PHE A 57 3.33 1.97 -0.58
N SER A 58 3.94 3.15 -0.68
CA SER A 58 4.05 3.84 -1.95
C SER A 58 4.86 2.96 -2.92
N SER A 59 4.43 2.89 -4.18
CA SER A 59 5.14 2.12 -5.20
C SER A 59 6.21 2.94 -5.91
N ILE A 60 6.59 4.09 -5.37
CA ILE A 60 7.60 4.95 -5.98
C ILE A 60 8.91 4.78 -5.24
N CYS A 61 9.93 4.34 -5.98
CA CYS A 61 11.27 4.11 -5.44
C CYS A 61 11.84 5.39 -4.84
N THR A 62 12.39 5.29 -3.64
CA THR A 62 12.94 6.46 -2.94
C THR A 62 14.28 6.92 -3.50
N HIS A 63 14.92 6.11 -4.34
CA HIS A 63 16.21 6.47 -4.92
C HIS A 63 16.04 7.52 -6.04
N GLN A 64 15.24 7.21 -7.08
CA GLN A 64 15.08 8.12 -8.22
C GLN A 64 13.65 8.21 -8.71
N GLY A 65 12.68 7.82 -7.91
CA GLY A 65 11.28 7.99 -8.28
C GLY A 65 10.76 7.01 -9.31
N CYS A 66 11.49 5.95 -9.61
CA CYS A 66 11.02 4.92 -10.54
C CYS A 66 9.89 4.11 -9.88
N PRO A 67 8.90 3.69 -10.66
CA PRO A 67 7.87 2.82 -10.10
C PRO A 67 8.43 1.42 -9.83
N ILE A 68 7.98 0.84 -8.73
CA ILE A 68 8.27 -0.54 -8.38
C ILE A 68 7.64 -1.45 -9.44
N SER A 69 8.33 -2.51 -9.82
CA SER A 69 7.83 -3.41 -10.86
C SER A 69 7.65 -4.85 -10.40
N LYS A 70 8.16 -5.22 -9.24
CA LYS A 70 8.11 -6.62 -8.81
C LYS A 70 8.08 -6.73 -7.31
N VAL A 71 7.32 -7.72 -6.82
CA VAL A 71 7.25 -8.05 -5.40
C VAL A 71 7.46 -9.56 -5.27
N THR A 72 8.40 -9.96 -4.42
CA THR A 72 8.57 -11.36 -4.05
C THR A 72 8.20 -11.53 -2.58
N ALA A 73 8.35 -12.75 -2.06
CA ALA A 73 8.06 -12.99 -0.65
C ALA A 73 8.96 -12.16 0.26
N GLU A 74 10.14 -11.83 -0.20
CA GLU A 74 11.17 -11.20 0.64
C GLU A 74 11.40 -9.74 0.29
N HIS A 75 11.22 -9.36 -0.97
CA HIS A 75 11.62 -8.03 -1.42
C HIS A 75 10.61 -7.37 -2.35
N ILE A 76 10.57 -6.05 -2.25
CA ILE A 76 9.94 -5.16 -3.22
C ILE A 76 11.08 -4.62 -4.06
N ILE A 77 10.99 -4.74 -5.38
CA ILE A 77 12.13 -4.51 -6.26
C ILE A 77 11.87 -3.38 -7.23
N CYS A 78 12.77 -2.39 -7.20
CA CYS A 78 12.78 -1.29 -8.16
C CYS A 78 13.64 -1.70 -9.37
N PRO A 79 13.13 -1.57 -10.61
CA PRO A 79 13.86 -2.05 -11.77
C PRO A 79 14.99 -1.12 -12.24
N CYS A 80 14.94 0.16 -11.85
CA CYS A 80 15.87 1.14 -12.42
C CYS A 80 17.31 0.89 -12.01
N HIS A 81 17.53 0.62 -10.72
CA HIS A 81 18.88 0.42 -10.19
C HIS A 81 18.93 -0.77 -9.23
N SER A 82 17.92 -1.64 -9.30
CA SER A 82 17.86 -2.86 -8.50
C SER A 82 17.86 -2.61 -7.00
N SER A 83 17.24 -1.52 -6.56
CA SER A 83 17.01 -1.32 -5.13
C SER A 83 15.99 -2.33 -4.64
N HIS A 84 16.28 -2.97 -3.51
CA HIS A 84 15.40 -3.94 -2.89
C HIS A 84 14.95 -3.42 -1.54
N TYR A 85 13.66 -3.57 -1.25
CA TYR A 85 13.07 -3.12 0.01
C TYR A 85 12.42 -4.32 0.69
N ASP A 86 12.39 -4.28 2.02
CA ASP A 86 11.74 -5.32 2.82
C ASP A 86 10.23 -5.26 2.63
N THR A 87 9.61 -6.42 2.43
CA THR A 87 8.16 -6.49 2.16
C THR A 87 7.31 -6.17 3.38
N ARG A 88 7.88 -6.19 4.59
CA ARG A 88 7.15 -5.92 5.83
C ARG A 88 7.35 -4.51 6.34
N THR A 89 8.54 -3.95 6.14
CA THR A 89 8.88 -2.65 6.72
C THR A 89 9.06 -1.56 5.67
N GLY A 90 9.28 -1.94 4.40
CA GLY A 90 9.59 -0.98 3.35
C GLY A 90 11.02 -0.46 3.41
N GLU A 91 11.84 -0.95 4.33
CA GLU A 91 13.21 -0.46 4.47
C GLU A 91 14.10 -0.99 3.37
N PRO A 92 15.07 -0.20 2.90
CA PRO A 92 15.98 -0.68 1.87
C PRO A 92 16.92 -1.74 2.44
N VAL A 93 17.06 -2.85 1.69
CA VAL A 93 17.95 -3.94 2.10
C VAL A 93 19.14 -4.09 1.16
N SER A 94 19.04 -3.59 -0.06
CA SER A 94 20.18 -3.59 -0.98
C SER A 94 19.93 -2.59 -2.09
N GLY A 95 20.98 -2.29 -2.85
CA GLY A 95 20.91 -1.34 -3.92
C GLY A 95 21.18 0.09 -3.45
N PRO A 96 21.00 1.08 -4.34
CA PRO A 96 21.38 2.45 -4.03
C PRO A 96 20.40 3.21 -3.14
N ALA A 97 19.15 2.73 -2.99
CA ALA A 97 18.20 3.42 -2.13
C ALA A 97 18.63 3.36 -0.67
N ASN A 98 18.48 4.48 0.04
CA ASN A 98 18.86 4.57 1.46
C ASN A 98 17.73 5.09 2.33
N GLN A 99 16.51 5.13 1.80
CA GLN A 99 15.32 5.54 2.54
C GLN A 99 14.23 4.51 2.33
N ALA A 100 13.43 4.28 3.37
CA ALA A 100 12.30 3.36 3.29
C ALA A 100 11.23 3.87 2.33
N LEU A 101 10.49 2.95 1.72
CA LEU A 101 9.28 3.32 1.00
C LEU A 101 8.28 3.91 1.99
N THR A 102 7.55 4.93 1.56
CA THR A 102 6.54 5.54 2.41
C THR A 102 5.43 4.53 2.69
N PRO A 103 5.12 4.25 3.96
CA PRO A 103 4.06 3.30 4.26
C PRO A 103 2.69 3.88 3.95
N ARG A 104 1.76 3.00 3.59
CA ARG A 104 0.36 3.35 3.43
C ARG A 104 -0.44 2.70 4.54
N THR A 105 -1.46 3.41 5.02
CA THR A 105 -2.38 2.86 6.00
C THR A 105 -3.28 1.85 5.29
N ILE A 106 -3.39 0.64 5.85
CA ILE A 106 -4.26 -0.39 5.27
C ILE A 106 -5.25 -0.90 6.29
N THR A 107 -6.39 -1.35 5.79
CA THR A 107 -7.41 -2.04 6.57
C THR A 107 -7.80 -3.28 5.79
N VAL A 108 -7.66 -4.45 6.40
CA VAL A 108 -7.99 -5.73 5.76
C VAL A 108 -9.40 -6.10 6.19
N THR A 109 -10.27 -6.32 5.20
CA THR A 109 -11.62 -6.80 5.42
C THR A 109 -11.69 -8.27 5.03
N GLU A 110 -12.90 -8.84 5.03
CA GLU A 110 -13.07 -10.23 4.62
C GLU A 110 -12.79 -10.45 3.14
N THR A 111 -12.87 -9.40 2.33
CA THR A 111 -12.78 -9.54 0.88
C THR A 111 -11.73 -8.66 0.23
N GLU A 112 -11.25 -7.63 0.93
CA GLU A 112 -10.37 -6.61 0.32
C GLU A 112 -9.33 -6.10 1.29
N VAL A 113 -8.29 -5.48 0.72
CA VAL A 113 -7.40 -4.58 1.44
C VAL A 113 -7.77 -3.17 0.99
N GLU A 114 -8.19 -2.34 1.93
CA GLU A 114 -8.41 -0.91 1.71
C GLU A 114 -7.16 -0.15 2.12
N TYR A 115 -6.85 0.90 1.38
CA TYR A 115 -5.61 1.66 1.67
C TYR A 115 -5.80 3.15 1.43
N SER A 116 -4.94 3.92 2.08
CA SER A 116 -4.93 5.36 1.91
C SER A 116 -3.52 5.94 2.02
#